data_f429fd53da8804fc968527d3637e8c3a
#
_entry.id   f429fd53da8804fc968527d3637e8c3a
#
_cell.length_a   1.000
_cell.length_b   1.000
_cell.length_c   1.000
_cell.angle_alpha   90.00
_cell.angle_beta   90.00
_cell.angle_gamma   90.00
#
_symmetry.space_group_name_H-M   'P 1'
#
loop_
_entity.id
_entity.type
_entity.pdbx_description
1 polymer ?
#
loop_
_entity_poly.entity_id
_entity_poly.type
_entity_poly.pdbx_seq_one_letter_code
_entity_poly.pdbx_strand_id
1 'polypeptide(L)'
;MVACSVPTLTSQQPEVVNLTVSVPASLQNAMKAIEPLYTKQTPNITITYNFGSSGSLQQQIQQGAPVDIFISAAPKQMNALESKGLLLEKTRHNLLENQIVLVSPQEQIDLANFQQLNSTQISKVAMGYPESVPAGEYAKEVLTTLNLFHRLKPKLIFAKDVRQVLYYVETGNVDAGLVYATDAKLSNQVKLVATAPPDSYSPIIYPVAVLKDSQNDHSAKHFVQFLLSDSAKKVFESYGFTIANIAVDS
;
A
#
# COMPACT_ATOMS: atom_id res chain seq x y z
N MET A 1 50.25 -10.86 48.60
CA MET A 1 49.97 -10.57 47.16
C MET A 1 48.47 -10.54 46.96
N VAL A 2 47.88 -9.36 46.73
CA VAL A 2 46.46 -9.18 46.49
C VAL A 2 46.28 -9.10 44.98
N ALA A 3 45.62 -10.09 44.39
CA ALA A 3 45.32 -10.11 42.96
C ALA A 3 44.09 -9.19 42.71
N CYS A 4 44.29 -8.05 42.06
CA CYS A 4 43.18 -7.21 41.54
C CYS A 4 42.58 -7.86 40.29
N SER A 5 41.39 -8.42 40.42
CA SER A 5 40.59 -8.85 39.26
C SER A 5 40.00 -7.60 38.59
N VAL A 6 40.43 -7.31 37.38
CA VAL A 6 39.82 -6.26 36.50
C VAL A 6 38.53 -6.83 35.92
N PRO A 7 37.38 -6.18 36.09
CA PRO A 7 36.15 -6.64 35.46
C PRO A 7 36.25 -6.42 33.92
N THR A 8 36.16 -7.50 33.18
CA THR A 8 36.10 -7.50 31.73
C THR A 8 34.69 -6.91 31.33
N LEU A 9 34.71 -5.69 30.84
CA LEU A 9 33.53 -5.10 30.18
C LEU A 9 33.29 -5.88 28.88
N THR A 10 32.37 -6.84 28.93
CA THR A 10 31.82 -7.48 27.74
C THR A 10 31.02 -6.41 27.00
N SER A 11 31.55 -5.92 25.89
CA SER A 11 30.76 -5.12 24.94
C SER A 11 29.70 -6.04 24.34
N GLN A 12 28.47 -5.99 24.86
CA GLN A 12 27.33 -6.60 24.17
C GLN A 12 27.18 -5.87 22.83
N GLN A 13 27.43 -6.59 21.73
CA GLN A 13 27.04 -6.09 20.43
C GLN A 13 25.51 -5.86 20.47
N PRO A 14 25.02 -4.72 19.92
CA PRO A 14 23.58 -4.47 19.89
C PRO A 14 22.89 -5.62 19.14
N GLU A 15 21.88 -6.19 19.78
CA GLU A 15 21.07 -7.26 19.21
C GLU A 15 20.45 -6.80 17.88
N VAL A 16 20.59 -7.58 16.82
CA VAL A 16 20.01 -7.27 15.52
C VAL A 16 18.54 -7.59 15.57
N VAL A 17 17.70 -6.57 15.34
CA VAL A 17 16.25 -6.67 15.29
C VAL A 17 15.81 -6.79 13.84
N ASN A 18 14.98 -7.79 13.50
CA ASN A 18 14.34 -7.88 12.19
C ASN A 18 12.85 -7.51 12.30
N LEU A 19 12.45 -6.41 11.67
CA LEU A 19 11.05 -5.99 11.59
C LEU A 19 10.38 -6.61 10.38
N THR A 20 9.26 -7.31 10.59
CA THR A 20 8.40 -7.80 9.52
C THR A 20 7.27 -6.80 9.27
N VAL A 21 7.23 -6.23 8.08
CA VAL A 21 6.26 -5.20 7.69
C VAL A 21 5.38 -5.69 6.55
N SER A 22 4.10 -5.84 6.81
CA SER A 22 3.09 -6.15 5.78
C SER A 22 2.60 -4.87 5.11
N VAL A 23 2.77 -4.78 3.79
CA VAL A 23 2.65 -3.53 3.02
C VAL A 23 1.84 -3.76 1.74
N PRO A 24 0.88 -2.88 1.40
CA PRO A 24 0.17 -2.98 0.12
C PRO A 24 1.13 -2.85 -1.07
N ALA A 25 0.91 -3.63 -2.11
CA ALA A 25 1.79 -3.71 -3.28
C ALA A 25 2.05 -2.34 -3.94
N SER A 26 1.10 -1.40 -3.86
CA SER A 26 1.25 -0.02 -4.36
C SER A 26 2.38 0.77 -3.70
N LEU A 27 2.75 0.44 -2.46
CA LEU A 27 3.82 1.11 -1.72
C LEU A 27 5.22 0.50 -1.94
N GLN A 28 5.34 -0.61 -2.68
CA GLN A 28 6.58 -1.38 -2.76
C GLN A 28 7.81 -0.52 -3.13
N ASN A 29 7.70 0.34 -4.14
CA ASN A 29 8.84 1.15 -4.61
C ASN A 29 9.22 2.23 -3.57
N ALA A 30 8.21 2.91 -3.01
CA ALA A 30 8.43 3.94 -2.00
C ALA A 30 9.08 3.36 -0.72
N MET A 31 8.59 2.22 -0.24
CA MET A 31 9.14 1.57 0.96
C MET A 31 10.59 1.11 0.75
N LYS A 32 10.91 0.54 -0.43
CA LYS A 32 12.31 0.20 -0.77
C LYS A 32 13.23 1.41 -0.87
N ALA A 33 12.71 2.59 -1.23
CA ALA A 33 13.48 3.82 -1.24
C ALA A 33 13.64 4.45 0.16
N ILE A 34 12.68 4.22 1.05
CA ILE A 34 12.69 4.67 2.45
C ILE A 34 13.65 3.84 3.30
N GLU A 35 13.69 2.53 3.08
CA GLU A 35 14.47 1.59 3.89
C GLU A 35 15.93 2.02 4.12
N PRO A 36 16.75 2.38 3.10
CA PRO A 36 18.13 2.80 3.31
C PRO A 36 18.28 4.10 4.11
N LEU A 37 17.26 4.97 4.09
CA LEU A 37 17.25 6.19 4.90
C LEU A 37 17.06 5.87 6.38
N TYR A 38 16.24 4.86 6.68
CA TYR A 38 15.99 4.40 8.05
C TYR A 38 17.16 3.58 8.60
N THR A 39 17.63 2.57 7.85
CA THR A 39 18.68 1.66 8.29
C THR A 39 20.03 2.35 8.48
N LYS A 40 20.28 3.46 7.76
CA LYS A 40 21.44 4.32 7.99
C LYS A 40 21.46 4.91 9.41
N GLN A 41 20.28 5.21 9.98
CA GLN A 41 20.12 5.77 11.33
C GLN A 41 20.01 4.67 12.41
N THR A 42 19.64 3.46 11.99
CA THR A 42 19.39 2.31 12.88
C THR A 42 20.08 1.07 12.36
N PRO A 43 21.42 1.01 12.40
CA PRO A 43 22.20 -0.06 11.74
C PRO A 43 21.97 -1.46 12.31
N ASN A 44 21.39 -1.55 13.50
CA ASN A 44 21.01 -2.80 14.15
C ASN A 44 19.58 -3.27 13.79
N ILE A 45 18.85 -2.54 12.92
CA ILE A 45 17.50 -2.93 12.49
C ILE A 45 17.54 -3.32 11.01
N THR A 46 16.99 -4.49 10.70
CA THR A 46 16.69 -4.94 9.33
C THR A 46 15.18 -4.97 9.12
N ILE A 47 14.74 -4.83 7.87
CA ILE A 47 13.33 -4.84 7.54
C ILE A 47 13.04 -5.93 6.51
N THR A 48 12.07 -6.78 6.82
CA THR A 48 11.52 -7.77 5.89
C THR A 48 10.13 -7.32 5.47
N TYR A 49 9.93 -7.11 4.18
CA TYR A 49 8.63 -6.74 3.64
C TYR A 49 7.84 -7.93 3.13
N ASN A 50 6.57 -7.97 3.48
CA ASN A 50 5.57 -8.84 2.86
C ASN A 50 4.63 -7.97 2.01
N PHE A 51 4.79 -7.99 0.68
CA PHE A 51 3.98 -7.21 -0.25
C PHE A 51 2.79 -8.01 -0.79
N GLY A 52 1.60 -7.40 -0.75
CA GLY A 52 0.38 -8.04 -1.27
C GLY A 52 -0.82 -7.10 -1.32
N SER A 53 -2.01 -7.63 -1.55
CA SER A 53 -3.23 -6.85 -1.35
C SER A 53 -3.51 -6.68 0.14
N SER A 54 -4.06 -5.53 0.54
CA SER A 54 -4.32 -5.28 1.97
C SER A 54 -5.28 -6.29 2.58
N GLY A 55 -6.25 -6.79 1.81
CA GLY A 55 -7.17 -7.83 2.31
C GLY A 55 -6.48 -9.17 2.54
N SER A 56 -5.59 -9.60 1.63
CA SER A 56 -4.83 -10.84 1.83
C SER A 56 -3.87 -10.72 3.02
N LEU A 57 -3.19 -9.58 3.18
CA LEU A 57 -2.30 -9.31 4.31
C LEU A 57 -3.07 -9.29 5.64
N GLN A 58 -4.23 -8.64 5.67
CA GLN A 58 -5.13 -8.63 6.83
C GLN A 58 -5.56 -10.05 7.23
N GLN A 59 -5.90 -10.90 6.26
CA GLN A 59 -6.27 -12.29 6.53
C GLN A 59 -5.09 -13.10 7.11
N GLN A 60 -3.87 -12.93 6.57
CA GLN A 60 -2.66 -13.56 7.10
C GLN A 60 -2.41 -13.15 8.55
N ILE A 61 -2.54 -11.86 8.88
CA ILE A 61 -2.40 -11.36 10.27
C ILE A 61 -3.46 -12.00 11.17
N GLN A 62 -4.72 -12.07 10.74
CA GLN A 62 -5.78 -12.72 11.51
C GLN A 62 -5.57 -14.22 11.71
N GLN A 63 -4.79 -14.86 10.84
CA GLN A 63 -4.39 -16.27 10.95
C GLN A 63 -3.11 -16.48 11.77
N GLY A 64 -2.57 -15.40 12.38
CA GLY A 64 -1.40 -15.47 13.25
C GLY A 64 -0.06 -15.33 12.53
N ALA A 65 -0.01 -14.76 11.34
CA ALA A 65 1.28 -14.45 10.70
C ALA A 65 2.11 -13.51 11.59
N PRO A 66 3.41 -13.79 11.81
CA PRO A 66 4.28 -12.98 12.66
C PRO A 66 4.65 -11.67 11.93
N VAL A 67 3.87 -10.63 12.18
CA VAL A 67 4.03 -9.29 11.58
C VAL A 67 4.13 -8.26 12.68
N ASP A 68 5.08 -7.34 12.56
CA ASP A 68 5.26 -6.25 13.51
C ASP A 68 4.44 -5.01 13.14
N ILE A 69 4.37 -4.69 11.84
CA ILE A 69 3.72 -3.48 11.34
C ILE A 69 2.82 -3.84 10.15
N PHE A 70 1.63 -3.27 10.12
CA PHE A 70 0.72 -3.36 9.00
C PHE A 70 0.44 -1.98 8.42
N ILE A 71 0.56 -1.85 7.09
CA ILE A 71 0.10 -0.72 6.31
C ILE A 71 -1.02 -1.22 5.40
N SER A 72 -2.13 -0.50 5.34
CA SER A 72 -3.26 -0.82 4.47
C SER A 72 -3.50 0.28 3.44
N ALA A 73 -3.97 -0.08 2.26
CA ALA A 73 -4.40 0.88 1.23
C ALA A 73 -5.90 1.28 1.38
N ALA A 74 -6.53 0.90 2.48
CA ALA A 74 -7.87 1.34 2.86
C ALA A 74 -8.07 1.23 4.38
N PRO A 75 -8.90 2.09 4.99
CA PRO A 75 -9.26 2.01 6.41
C PRO A 75 -9.96 0.70 6.80
N LYS A 76 -10.73 0.12 5.91
CA LYS A 76 -11.56 -1.09 6.16
C LYS A 76 -10.75 -2.25 6.74
N GLN A 77 -9.60 -2.57 6.17
CA GLN A 77 -8.77 -3.70 6.62
C GLN A 77 -8.10 -3.39 7.96
N MET A 78 -7.71 -2.13 8.19
CA MET A 78 -7.18 -1.69 9.47
C MET A 78 -8.26 -1.76 10.56
N ASN A 79 -9.47 -1.27 10.28
CA ASN A 79 -10.62 -1.34 11.18
C ASN A 79 -10.96 -2.80 11.56
N ALA A 80 -10.84 -3.74 10.60
CA ALA A 80 -11.09 -5.14 10.85
C ALA A 80 -10.06 -5.78 11.80
N LEU A 81 -8.81 -5.34 11.81
CA LEU A 81 -7.80 -5.76 12.79
C LEU A 81 -8.03 -5.09 14.15
N GLU A 82 -8.34 -3.80 14.15
CA GLU A 82 -8.61 -3.02 15.35
C GLU A 82 -9.80 -3.57 16.13
N SER A 83 -10.92 -3.87 15.45
CA SER A 83 -12.12 -4.45 16.08
C SER A 83 -11.90 -5.83 16.70
N LYS A 84 -10.84 -6.53 16.27
CA LYS A 84 -10.39 -7.79 16.86
C LYS A 84 -9.33 -7.62 17.94
N GLY A 85 -8.96 -6.38 18.29
CA GLY A 85 -7.93 -6.08 19.28
C GLY A 85 -6.51 -6.52 18.88
N LEU A 86 -6.24 -6.61 17.56
CA LEU A 86 -4.94 -7.05 17.03
C LEU A 86 -3.95 -5.89 16.82
N LEU A 87 -4.36 -4.64 16.99
CA LEU A 87 -3.49 -3.48 16.91
C LEU A 87 -2.98 -3.07 18.29
N LEU A 88 -1.76 -2.60 18.34
CA LEU A 88 -1.21 -1.98 19.53
C LEU A 88 -1.80 -0.57 19.68
N GLU A 89 -2.38 -0.28 20.86
CA GLU A 89 -3.06 0.97 21.14
C GLU A 89 -2.19 2.21 20.84
N LYS A 90 -2.80 3.27 20.34
CA LYS A 90 -2.16 4.56 20.06
C LYS A 90 -1.03 4.52 19.00
N THR A 91 -0.98 3.47 18.18
CA THR A 91 0.02 3.36 17.09
C THR A 91 -0.57 3.53 15.70
N ARG A 92 -1.90 3.63 15.59
CA ARG A 92 -2.59 3.84 14.33
C ARG A 92 -2.47 5.30 13.89
N HIS A 93 -2.01 5.51 12.66
CA HIS A 93 -1.91 6.82 12.00
C HIS A 93 -2.38 6.74 10.56
N ASN A 94 -3.01 7.80 10.06
CA ASN A 94 -3.24 7.97 8.63
C ASN A 94 -1.94 8.49 8.00
N LEU A 95 -1.39 7.75 7.06
CA LEU A 95 -0.07 8.04 6.50
C LEU A 95 -0.17 8.80 5.17
N LEU A 96 -0.97 8.29 4.23
CA LEU A 96 -1.01 8.74 2.84
C LEU A 96 -2.44 8.74 2.29
N GLU A 97 -2.60 9.49 1.19
CA GLU A 97 -3.78 9.48 0.33
C GLU A 97 -3.42 9.17 -1.11
N ASN A 98 -4.40 8.74 -1.93
CA ASN A 98 -4.21 8.39 -3.33
C ASN A 98 -5.48 8.67 -4.15
N GLN A 99 -5.44 8.38 -5.46
CA GLN A 99 -6.56 8.54 -6.38
C GLN A 99 -6.66 7.34 -7.32
N ILE A 100 -7.88 7.01 -7.78
CA ILE A 100 -8.08 6.02 -8.84
C ILE A 100 -7.99 6.70 -10.20
N VAL A 101 -7.24 6.06 -11.09
CA VAL A 101 -7.08 6.47 -12.48
C VAL A 101 -7.39 5.31 -13.42
N LEU A 102 -7.86 5.66 -14.61
CA LEU A 102 -7.98 4.79 -15.76
C LEU A 102 -6.70 4.89 -16.57
N VAL A 103 -6.11 3.75 -16.90
CA VAL A 103 -4.91 3.65 -17.74
C VAL A 103 -5.18 2.71 -18.93
N SER A 104 -4.47 2.93 -20.03
CA SER A 104 -4.40 2.05 -21.21
C SER A 104 -2.96 1.78 -21.58
N PRO A 105 -2.66 0.77 -22.40
CA PRO A 105 -1.36 0.64 -23.05
C PRO A 105 -0.99 1.92 -23.82
N GLN A 106 0.32 2.25 -23.88
CA GLN A 106 0.79 3.51 -24.46
C GLN A 106 0.37 3.70 -25.91
N GLU A 107 0.34 2.64 -26.73
CA GLU A 107 0.24 2.72 -28.19
C GLU A 107 -1.05 2.16 -28.81
N GLN A 108 -1.96 1.60 -28.03
CA GLN A 108 -2.97 0.70 -28.62
C GLN A 108 -4.38 1.23 -28.82
N ILE A 109 -4.89 2.21 -28.04
CA ILE A 109 -6.32 2.54 -28.06
C ILE A 109 -6.54 4.04 -27.86
N ASP A 110 -7.41 4.63 -28.68
CA ASP A 110 -7.90 5.98 -28.48
C ASP A 110 -9.02 5.99 -27.44
N LEU A 111 -8.64 5.85 -26.18
CA LEU A 111 -9.51 5.89 -25.02
C LEU A 111 -9.31 7.23 -24.31
N ALA A 112 -10.38 8.00 -24.14
CA ALA A 112 -10.33 9.35 -23.58
C ALA A 112 -11.03 9.49 -22.23
N ASN A 113 -11.92 8.57 -21.86
CA ASN A 113 -12.70 8.66 -20.62
C ASN A 113 -13.28 7.29 -20.20
N PHE A 114 -13.83 7.22 -18.97
CA PHE A 114 -14.44 6.00 -18.43
C PHE A 114 -15.64 5.51 -19.25
N GLN A 115 -16.45 6.39 -19.86
CA GLN A 115 -17.65 5.98 -20.58
C GLN A 115 -17.33 5.15 -21.83
N GLN A 116 -16.18 5.40 -22.44
CA GLN A 116 -15.71 4.65 -23.61
C GLN A 116 -15.30 3.20 -23.30
N LEU A 117 -15.14 2.83 -22.03
CA LEU A 117 -14.92 1.42 -21.63
C LEU A 117 -16.07 0.52 -22.12
N ASN A 118 -17.27 1.06 -22.29
CA ASN A 118 -18.42 0.31 -22.78
C ASN A 118 -18.40 0.11 -24.32
N SER A 119 -17.49 0.73 -25.06
CA SER A 119 -17.40 0.60 -26.52
C SER A 119 -17.04 -0.83 -26.95
N THR A 120 -17.34 -1.17 -28.20
CA THR A 120 -16.98 -2.47 -28.78
C THR A 120 -15.48 -2.65 -29.02
N GLN A 121 -14.72 -1.56 -29.04
CA GLN A 121 -13.27 -1.56 -29.19
C GLN A 121 -12.56 -2.05 -27.91
N ILE A 122 -13.20 -1.92 -26.75
CA ILE A 122 -12.66 -2.39 -25.46
C ILE A 122 -13.22 -3.79 -25.20
N SER A 123 -12.35 -4.76 -25.13
CA SER A 123 -12.68 -6.17 -24.88
C SER A 123 -12.41 -6.59 -23.44
N LYS A 124 -11.32 -6.08 -22.83
CA LYS A 124 -10.86 -6.47 -21.49
C LYS A 124 -10.46 -5.26 -20.67
N VAL A 125 -10.97 -5.19 -19.45
CA VAL A 125 -10.66 -4.15 -18.47
C VAL A 125 -10.18 -4.81 -17.18
N ALA A 126 -8.95 -4.51 -16.75
CA ALA A 126 -8.41 -5.08 -15.52
C ALA A 126 -8.73 -4.18 -14.31
N MET A 127 -9.05 -4.81 -13.20
CA MET A 127 -9.15 -4.18 -11.89
C MET A 127 -8.77 -5.19 -10.80
N GLY A 128 -8.40 -4.71 -9.61
CA GLY A 128 -8.19 -5.60 -8.46
C GLY A 128 -9.48 -6.34 -8.09
N TYR A 129 -9.36 -7.54 -7.51
CA TYR A 129 -10.51 -8.26 -7.00
C TYR A 129 -11.15 -7.49 -5.83
N PRO A 130 -12.39 -6.98 -5.94
CA PRO A 130 -12.92 -5.97 -5.01
C PRO A 130 -13.02 -6.42 -3.55
N GLU A 131 -13.08 -7.73 -3.30
CA GLU A 131 -13.25 -8.26 -1.94
C GLU A 131 -11.95 -8.29 -1.13
N SER A 132 -10.79 -8.30 -1.81
CA SER A 132 -9.48 -8.41 -1.16
C SER A 132 -8.48 -7.32 -1.56
N VAL A 133 -8.73 -6.60 -2.65
CA VAL A 133 -7.85 -5.56 -3.19
C VAL A 133 -8.51 -4.19 -3.05
N PRO A 134 -8.04 -3.30 -2.17
CA PRO A 134 -8.64 -1.97 -2.00
C PRO A 134 -8.79 -1.18 -3.30
N ALA A 135 -7.75 -1.16 -4.17
CA ALA A 135 -7.85 -0.52 -5.49
C ALA A 135 -9.03 -1.07 -6.32
N GLY A 136 -9.34 -2.36 -6.18
CA GLY A 136 -10.48 -2.99 -6.83
C GLY A 136 -11.82 -2.61 -6.20
N GLU A 137 -11.87 -2.44 -4.88
CA GLU A 137 -13.05 -1.95 -4.16
C GLU A 137 -13.39 -0.53 -4.63
N TYR A 138 -12.41 0.39 -4.60
CA TYR A 138 -12.59 1.75 -5.11
C TYR A 138 -12.92 1.80 -6.62
N ALA A 139 -12.27 0.98 -7.44
CA ALA A 139 -12.58 0.86 -8.86
C ALA A 139 -14.04 0.43 -9.08
N LYS A 140 -14.56 -0.50 -8.26
CA LYS A 140 -15.96 -0.91 -8.28
C LYS A 140 -16.90 0.25 -7.91
N GLU A 141 -16.55 1.05 -6.88
CA GLU A 141 -17.31 2.24 -6.50
C GLU A 141 -17.39 3.21 -7.69
N VAL A 142 -16.24 3.57 -8.30
CA VAL A 142 -16.14 4.44 -9.46
C VAL A 142 -17.05 3.94 -10.59
N LEU A 143 -16.87 2.69 -10.99
CA LEU A 143 -17.65 2.12 -12.10
C LEU A 143 -19.14 2.01 -11.78
N THR A 144 -19.51 1.82 -10.51
CA THR A 144 -20.91 1.77 -10.08
C THR A 144 -21.56 3.16 -10.15
N THR A 145 -20.87 4.18 -9.62
CA THR A 145 -21.36 5.58 -9.67
C THR A 145 -21.49 6.07 -11.09
N LEU A 146 -20.59 5.66 -11.99
CA LEU A 146 -20.66 5.98 -13.42
C LEU A 146 -21.66 5.12 -14.22
N ASN A 147 -22.40 4.21 -13.57
CA ASN A 147 -23.33 3.23 -14.18
C ASN A 147 -22.67 2.30 -15.21
N LEU A 148 -21.37 1.99 -15.02
CA LEU A 148 -20.57 1.13 -15.90
C LEU A 148 -20.37 -0.28 -15.37
N PHE A 149 -20.35 -0.50 -14.05
CA PHE A 149 -19.93 -1.77 -13.45
C PHE A 149 -20.70 -2.97 -14.01
N HIS A 150 -22.03 -2.90 -14.06
CA HIS A 150 -22.85 -4.00 -14.57
C HIS A 150 -22.66 -4.26 -16.07
N ARG A 151 -22.45 -3.20 -16.85
CA ARG A 151 -22.23 -3.30 -18.31
C ARG A 151 -20.87 -3.90 -18.63
N LEU A 152 -19.88 -3.62 -17.79
CA LEU A 152 -18.50 -4.08 -17.97
C LEU A 152 -18.24 -5.49 -17.41
N LYS A 153 -19.17 -6.09 -16.63
CA LYS A 153 -18.97 -7.44 -16.05
C LYS A 153 -18.39 -8.47 -17.01
N PRO A 154 -18.87 -8.59 -18.28
CA PRO A 154 -18.30 -9.58 -19.21
C PRO A 154 -16.87 -9.28 -19.66
N LYS A 155 -16.39 -8.04 -19.46
CA LYS A 155 -15.06 -7.56 -19.86
C LYS A 155 -14.08 -7.49 -18.68
N LEU A 156 -14.56 -7.63 -17.44
CA LEU A 156 -13.72 -7.44 -16.25
C LEU A 156 -12.77 -8.62 -16.05
N ILE A 157 -11.48 -8.30 -15.91
CA ILE A 157 -10.42 -9.22 -15.51
C ILE A 157 -9.97 -8.81 -14.11
N PHE A 158 -10.10 -9.74 -13.16
CA PHE A 158 -9.73 -9.50 -11.78
C PHE A 158 -8.29 -9.91 -11.50
N ALA A 159 -7.54 -9.04 -10.83
CA ALA A 159 -6.16 -9.24 -10.42
C ALA A 159 -6.05 -9.40 -8.91
N LYS A 160 -5.03 -10.12 -8.45
CA LYS A 160 -4.76 -10.37 -7.02
C LYS A 160 -4.26 -9.13 -6.24
N ASP A 161 -3.72 -8.14 -6.94
CA ASP A 161 -3.28 -6.85 -6.42
C ASP A 161 -3.20 -5.81 -7.55
N VAL A 162 -2.97 -4.53 -7.18
CA VAL A 162 -2.96 -3.42 -8.15
C VAL A 162 -1.75 -3.46 -9.09
N ARG A 163 -0.62 -4.04 -8.66
CA ARG A 163 0.57 -4.17 -9.50
C ARG A 163 0.35 -5.19 -10.62
N GLN A 164 -0.41 -6.24 -10.35
CA GLN A 164 -0.81 -7.17 -11.39
C GLN A 164 -1.77 -6.51 -12.40
N VAL A 165 -2.66 -5.60 -11.94
CA VAL A 165 -3.49 -4.80 -12.88
C VAL A 165 -2.60 -3.98 -13.80
N LEU A 166 -1.65 -3.22 -13.23
CA LEU A 166 -0.71 -2.41 -14.01
C LEU A 166 0.06 -3.28 -15.02
N TYR A 167 0.60 -4.40 -14.59
CA TYR A 167 1.34 -5.33 -15.44
C TYR A 167 0.49 -5.85 -16.62
N TYR A 168 -0.79 -6.15 -16.41
CA TYR A 168 -1.66 -6.58 -17.49
C TYR A 168 -1.87 -5.50 -18.55
N VAL A 169 -1.92 -4.21 -18.13
CA VAL A 169 -2.02 -3.08 -19.05
C VAL A 169 -0.68 -2.86 -19.77
N GLU A 170 0.44 -2.86 -19.06
CA GLU A 170 1.79 -2.71 -19.63
C GLU A 170 2.09 -3.72 -20.73
N THR A 171 1.65 -4.95 -20.53
CA THR A 171 1.89 -6.05 -21.47
C THR A 171 0.83 -6.21 -22.56
N GLY A 172 -0.17 -5.31 -22.61
CA GLY A 172 -1.26 -5.37 -23.58
C GLY A 172 -2.19 -6.61 -23.43
N ASN A 173 -2.16 -7.27 -22.27
CA ASN A 173 -3.05 -8.40 -21.99
C ASN A 173 -4.51 -7.95 -21.77
N VAL A 174 -4.70 -6.66 -21.51
CA VAL A 174 -5.99 -5.98 -21.38
C VAL A 174 -5.93 -4.61 -22.08
N ASP A 175 -7.09 -4.10 -22.47
CA ASP A 175 -7.21 -2.84 -23.21
C ASP A 175 -7.16 -1.63 -22.26
N ALA A 176 -7.55 -1.81 -21.01
CA ALA A 176 -7.54 -0.77 -19.99
C ALA A 176 -7.44 -1.38 -18.58
N GLY A 177 -7.07 -0.54 -17.61
CA GLY A 177 -7.04 -0.94 -16.20
C GLY A 177 -7.35 0.23 -15.27
N LEU A 178 -7.90 -0.09 -14.09
CA LEU A 178 -8.10 0.85 -13.01
C LEU A 178 -7.03 0.61 -11.94
N VAL A 179 -6.19 1.61 -11.71
CA VAL A 179 -5.05 1.56 -10.78
C VAL A 179 -5.00 2.83 -9.94
N TYR A 180 -4.08 2.91 -8.99
CA TYR A 180 -3.80 4.17 -8.33
C TYR A 180 -2.98 5.11 -9.22
N ALA A 181 -3.15 6.42 -9.03
CA ALA A 181 -2.36 7.44 -9.75
C ALA A 181 -0.84 7.24 -9.54
N THR A 182 -0.45 6.82 -8.35
CA THR A 182 0.95 6.50 -8.02
C THR A 182 1.47 5.29 -8.81
N ASP A 183 0.66 4.27 -9.08
CA ASP A 183 1.06 3.12 -9.89
C ASP A 183 1.23 3.53 -11.35
N ALA A 184 0.30 4.32 -11.90
CA ALA A 184 0.41 4.85 -13.27
C ALA A 184 1.67 5.69 -13.48
N LYS A 185 2.04 6.52 -12.48
CA LYS A 185 3.26 7.35 -12.52
C LYS A 185 4.56 6.56 -12.63
N LEU A 186 4.57 5.31 -12.18
CA LEU A 186 5.77 4.48 -12.17
C LEU A 186 6.07 3.80 -13.53
N SER A 187 5.14 3.88 -14.47
CA SER A 187 5.25 3.19 -15.75
C SER A 187 5.23 4.17 -16.92
N ASN A 188 6.18 4.00 -17.83
CA ASN A 188 6.19 4.68 -19.12
C ASN A 188 5.52 3.82 -20.23
N GLN A 189 5.00 2.64 -19.90
CA GLN A 189 4.34 1.74 -20.84
C GLN A 189 2.82 1.89 -20.84
N VAL A 190 2.29 2.70 -19.92
CA VAL A 190 0.86 3.02 -19.84
C VAL A 190 0.60 4.51 -20.04
N LYS A 191 -0.54 4.81 -20.65
CA LYS A 191 -1.08 6.16 -20.78
C LYS A 191 -2.12 6.39 -19.69
N LEU A 192 -2.01 7.48 -18.93
CA LEU A 192 -3.09 7.95 -18.08
C LEU A 192 -4.20 8.50 -18.97
N VAL A 193 -5.37 7.86 -18.91
CA VAL A 193 -6.55 8.21 -19.72
C VAL A 193 -7.40 9.24 -18.99
N ALA A 194 -7.76 8.97 -17.74
CA ALA A 194 -8.61 9.84 -16.93
C ALA A 194 -8.42 9.57 -15.45
N THR A 195 -8.55 10.61 -14.63
CA THR A 195 -8.69 10.49 -13.17
C THR A 195 -10.17 10.30 -12.83
N ALA A 196 -10.47 9.39 -11.90
CA ALA A 196 -11.82 9.17 -11.44
C ALA A 196 -12.38 10.43 -10.74
N PRO A 197 -13.64 10.79 -10.95
CA PRO A 197 -14.26 11.91 -10.23
C PRO A 197 -14.18 11.70 -8.72
N PRO A 198 -13.79 12.71 -7.92
CA PRO A 198 -13.62 12.55 -6.45
C PRO A 198 -14.87 12.02 -5.75
N ASP A 199 -16.06 12.40 -6.21
CA ASP A 199 -17.35 12.00 -5.63
C ASP A 199 -17.79 10.59 -6.05
N SER A 200 -16.99 9.89 -6.87
CA SER A 200 -17.34 8.57 -7.39
C SER A 200 -16.85 7.41 -6.53
N TYR A 201 -16.06 7.67 -5.50
CA TYR A 201 -15.52 6.65 -4.59
C TYR A 201 -15.18 7.26 -3.22
N SER A 202 -15.07 6.40 -2.21
CA SER A 202 -14.69 6.78 -0.85
C SER A 202 -13.24 7.28 -0.79
N PRO A 203 -12.88 8.20 0.14
CA PRO A 203 -11.51 8.69 0.27
C PRO A 203 -10.49 7.54 0.44
N ILE A 204 -9.43 7.58 -0.35
CA ILE A 204 -8.37 6.57 -0.31
C ILE A 204 -7.32 6.99 0.72
N ILE A 205 -7.36 6.38 1.89
CA ILE A 205 -6.45 6.63 3.00
C ILE A 205 -5.64 5.37 3.27
N TYR A 206 -4.33 5.55 3.51
CA TYR A 206 -3.41 4.50 3.89
C TYR A 206 -3.09 4.60 5.39
N PRO A 207 -3.79 3.87 6.26
CA PRO A 207 -3.40 3.77 7.66
C PRO A 207 -2.21 2.83 7.86
N VAL A 208 -1.42 3.14 8.89
CA VAL A 208 -0.34 2.31 9.43
C VAL A 208 -0.59 2.04 10.91
N ALA A 209 -0.23 0.87 11.40
CA ALA A 209 -0.25 0.53 12.83
C ALA A 209 0.77 -0.56 13.17
N VAL A 210 1.18 -0.60 14.43
CA VAL A 210 1.95 -1.71 15.02
C VAL A 210 0.98 -2.80 15.46
N LEU A 211 1.33 -4.07 15.25
CA LEU A 211 0.54 -5.22 15.70
C LEU A 211 0.77 -5.45 17.20
N LYS A 212 -0.30 -5.84 17.91
CA LYS A 212 -0.29 -6.04 19.37
C LYS A 212 0.69 -7.13 19.80
N ASP A 213 0.81 -8.20 19.01
CA ASP A 213 1.64 -9.36 19.34
C ASP A 213 3.09 -9.24 18.83
N SER A 214 3.48 -8.04 18.33
CA SER A 214 4.86 -7.75 17.94
C SER A 214 5.81 -7.94 19.12
N GLN A 215 6.85 -8.75 18.92
CA GLN A 215 7.93 -8.90 19.89
C GLN A 215 8.95 -7.77 19.80
N ASN A 216 8.83 -6.91 18.79
CA ASN A 216 9.71 -5.79 18.47
C ASN A 216 8.99 -4.43 18.60
N ASP A 217 8.04 -4.29 19.51
CA ASP A 217 7.09 -3.18 19.58
C ASP A 217 7.79 -1.81 19.66
N HIS A 218 8.91 -1.71 20.39
CA HIS A 218 9.70 -0.46 20.49
C HIS A 218 10.29 -0.07 19.13
N SER A 219 10.95 -1.00 18.43
CA SER A 219 11.54 -0.76 17.12
C SER A 219 10.46 -0.52 16.05
N ALA A 220 9.32 -1.22 16.15
CA ALA A 220 8.17 -1.04 15.27
C ALA A 220 7.56 0.37 15.43
N LYS A 221 7.35 0.85 16.66
CA LYS A 221 6.91 2.23 16.93
C LYS A 221 7.90 3.25 16.35
N HIS A 222 9.20 3.03 16.54
CA HIS A 222 10.24 3.91 16.01
C HIS A 222 10.19 3.98 14.48
N PHE A 223 10.00 2.83 13.79
CA PHE A 223 9.85 2.82 12.34
C PHE A 223 8.57 3.52 11.88
N VAL A 224 7.44 3.32 12.56
CA VAL A 224 6.18 4.06 12.25
C VAL A 224 6.40 5.57 12.40
N GLN A 225 7.06 6.03 13.46
CA GLN A 225 7.40 7.45 13.61
C GLN A 225 8.33 7.96 12.49
N PHE A 226 9.27 7.14 12.05
CA PHE A 226 10.11 7.49 10.90
C PHE A 226 9.29 7.64 9.61
N LEU A 227 8.30 6.77 9.36
CA LEU A 227 7.40 6.90 8.21
C LEU A 227 6.59 8.21 8.22
N LEU A 228 6.34 8.77 9.39
CA LEU A 228 5.67 10.07 9.58
C LEU A 228 6.63 11.28 9.49
N SER A 229 7.94 11.04 9.41
CA SER A 229 8.95 12.11 9.34
C SER A 229 8.98 12.82 7.99
N ASP A 230 9.52 14.04 7.97
CA ASP A 230 9.69 14.82 6.74
C ASP A 230 10.59 14.12 5.71
N SER A 231 11.54 13.31 6.15
CA SER A 231 12.41 12.52 5.26
C SER A 231 11.61 11.47 4.50
N ALA A 232 10.74 10.73 5.18
CA ALA A 232 9.89 9.73 4.56
C ALA A 232 8.78 10.38 3.71
N LYS A 233 8.17 11.48 4.18
CA LYS A 233 7.16 12.25 3.43
C LYS A 233 7.67 12.68 2.07
N LYS A 234 8.87 13.26 2.00
CA LYS A 234 9.50 13.67 0.72
C LYS A 234 9.66 12.49 -0.25
N VAL A 235 9.97 11.30 0.24
CA VAL A 235 10.02 10.11 -0.60
C VAL A 235 8.62 9.75 -1.09
N PHE A 236 7.62 9.66 -0.22
CA PHE A 236 6.25 9.36 -0.63
C PHE A 236 5.73 10.35 -1.69
N GLU A 237 5.94 11.65 -1.51
CA GLU A 237 5.56 12.69 -2.47
C GLU A 237 6.27 12.52 -3.82
N SER A 238 7.56 12.12 -3.82
CA SER A 238 8.31 11.86 -5.05
C SER A 238 7.70 10.72 -5.87
N TYR A 239 7.09 9.74 -5.18
CA TYR A 239 6.33 8.64 -5.80
C TYR A 239 4.88 9.03 -6.15
N GLY A 240 4.44 10.24 -5.82
CA GLY A 240 3.11 10.78 -6.18
C GLY A 240 2.01 10.56 -5.14
N PHE A 241 2.36 10.10 -3.94
CA PHE A 241 1.42 10.06 -2.82
C PHE A 241 1.17 11.46 -2.27
N THR A 242 -0.04 11.70 -1.79
CA THR A 242 -0.36 12.86 -0.95
C THR A 242 -0.21 12.45 0.52
N ILE A 243 0.38 13.32 1.33
CA ILE A 243 0.46 13.07 2.77
C ILE A 243 -0.93 13.29 3.37
N ALA A 244 -1.40 12.29 4.12
CA ALA A 244 -2.69 12.42 4.79
C ALA A 244 -2.64 13.55 5.82
N ASN A 245 -3.68 14.41 5.83
CA ASN A 245 -3.83 15.38 6.89
C ASN A 245 -4.02 14.63 8.21
N ILE A 246 -3.09 14.81 9.14
CA ILE A 246 -3.23 14.31 10.50
C ILE A 246 -4.36 15.12 11.13
N ALA A 247 -5.60 14.65 11.04
CA ALA A 247 -6.61 15.09 11.99
C ALA A 247 -6.09 14.62 13.36
N VAL A 248 -5.62 15.55 14.17
CA VAL A 248 -5.33 15.30 15.57
C VAL A 248 -6.71 15.09 16.18
N ASP A 249 -7.10 13.82 16.38
CA ASP A 249 -8.27 13.50 17.18
C ASP A 249 -7.99 14.04 18.58
N SER A 250 -8.68 15.16 18.89
CA SER A 250 -8.67 15.86 20.17
C SER A 250 -9.55 15.15 21.20
#